data_0efa46bfde2ffbe20cbbc0b19927e314
#
_entry.id   0efa46bfde2ffbe20cbbc0b19927e314
#
_cell.length_a   1.000
_cell.length_b   1.000
_cell.length_c   1.000
_cell.angle_alpha   90.00
_cell.angle_beta   90.00
_cell.angle_gamma   90.00
#
_symmetry.space_group_name_H-M   'P 1'
#
loop_
_entity.id
_entity.type
_entity.pdbx_description
1 polymer ?
#
loop_
_entity_poly.entity_id
_entity_poly.type
_entity_poly.pdbx_seq_one_letter_code
_entity_poly.pdbx_strand_id
1 'polypeptide(L)'
;LILEGWCVGSKPIDIKYLKMNINDLEKKNDSNLIWRTAYNSALSDYQKLFKKFDYFIFIKFPNWEFVIDWKYKQELDLRSIKSNIRLKKKLQQFIKYYQKLSKWMSLTTPSYCNVLITLDRNQSIKKITYK
;
A
#
# COMPACT_ATOMS: atom_id res chain seq x y z
N LEU A 1 -14.33 3.72 18.12
CA LEU A 1 -13.17 4.41 17.54
C LEU A 1 -12.87 3.83 16.16
N ILE A 2 -12.68 4.69 15.17
CA ILE A 2 -12.24 4.28 13.82
C ILE A 2 -10.78 4.68 13.67
N LEU A 3 -9.94 3.71 13.27
CA LEU A 3 -8.54 3.93 12.90
C LEU A 3 -8.39 3.64 11.42
N GLU A 4 -7.92 4.61 10.65
CA GLU A 4 -7.61 4.45 9.23
C GLU A 4 -6.15 4.75 8.93
N GLY A 5 -5.61 4.16 7.89
CA GLY A 5 -4.26 4.43 7.44
C GLY A 5 -3.78 3.43 6.39
N TRP A 6 -2.75 3.81 5.66
CA TRP A 6 -2.22 3.01 4.56
C TRP A 6 -1.78 1.59 4.98
N CYS A 7 -1.07 1.43 6.09
CA CYS A 7 -0.53 0.13 6.52
C CYS A 7 -1.30 -0.50 7.69
N VAL A 8 -2.45 0.08 8.06
CA VAL A 8 -3.26 -0.39 9.18
C VAL A 8 -3.73 -1.82 8.93
N GLY A 9 -3.52 -2.69 9.91
CA GLY A 9 -3.86 -4.11 9.82
C GLY A 9 -2.88 -4.97 9.01
N SER A 10 -1.80 -4.40 8.48
CA SER A 10 -0.79 -5.19 7.75
C SER A 10 -0.09 -6.18 8.66
N LYS A 11 0.07 -7.41 8.19
CA LYS A 11 0.98 -8.40 8.80
C LYS A 11 2.42 -8.16 8.32
N PRO A 12 3.43 -8.56 9.12
CA PRO A 12 4.82 -8.56 8.66
C PRO A 12 4.98 -9.30 7.34
N ILE A 13 5.87 -8.81 6.50
CA ILE A 13 6.18 -9.40 5.21
C ILE A 13 7.01 -10.66 5.41
N ASP A 14 6.66 -11.73 4.68
CA ASP A 14 7.47 -12.95 4.62
C ASP A 14 8.90 -12.64 4.17
N ILE A 15 9.90 -13.29 4.78
CA ILE A 15 11.32 -13.00 4.55
C ILE A 15 11.74 -13.23 3.08
N LYS A 16 11.16 -14.21 2.40
CA LYS A 16 11.47 -14.48 0.99
C LYS A 16 10.98 -13.32 0.12
N TYR A 17 9.74 -12.86 0.35
CA TYR A 17 9.17 -11.72 -0.36
C TYR A 17 9.88 -10.41 0.00
N LEU A 18 10.28 -10.23 1.26
CA LEU A 18 11.03 -9.05 1.73
C LEU A 18 12.36 -8.90 0.98
N LYS A 19 13.08 -10.00 0.78
CA LYS A 19 14.38 -10.04 0.08
C LYS A 19 14.29 -9.77 -1.42
N MET A 20 13.16 -10.06 -2.05
CA MET A 20 12.98 -9.80 -3.48
C MET A 20 12.99 -8.30 -3.77
N ASN A 21 13.76 -7.84 -4.74
CA ASN A 21 13.67 -6.46 -5.23
C ASN A 21 12.50 -6.36 -6.22
N ILE A 22 11.47 -5.60 -5.90
CA ILE A 22 10.29 -5.42 -6.77
C ILE A 22 10.35 -4.14 -7.61
N ASN A 23 11.32 -3.28 -7.36
CA ASN A 23 11.57 -2.07 -8.11
C ASN A 23 13.05 -1.67 -8.04
N ASP A 24 13.43 -0.69 -8.88
CA ASP A 24 14.79 -0.18 -8.98
C ASP A 24 15.24 0.60 -7.74
N LEU A 25 14.31 1.22 -7.00
CA LEU A 25 14.60 1.93 -5.76
C LEU A 25 15.13 0.95 -4.70
N GLU A 26 14.46 -0.17 -4.48
CA GLU A 26 14.92 -1.20 -3.55
C GLU A 26 16.28 -1.77 -3.95
N LYS A 27 16.47 -2.02 -5.25
CA LYS A 27 17.72 -2.56 -5.77
C LYS A 27 18.89 -1.59 -5.56
N LYS A 28 18.69 -0.29 -5.77
CA LYS A 28 19.76 0.72 -5.71
C LYS A 28 20.02 1.24 -4.30
N ASN A 29 18.95 1.48 -3.54
CA ASN A 29 19.02 2.23 -2.28
C ASN A 29 18.88 1.35 -1.03
N ASP A 30 18.45 0.09 -1.19
CA ASP A 30 18.25 -0.84 -0.06
C ASP A 30 18.72 -2.27 -0.40
N SER A 31 19.82 -2.39 -1.14
CA SER A 31 20.42 -3.70 -1.48
C SER A 31 20.71 -4.54 -0.24
N ASN A 32 21.07 -3.91 0.87
CA ASN A 32 21.37 -4.54 2.16
C ASN A 32 20.14 -4.73 3.06
N LEU A 33 18.92 -4.46 2.57
CA LEU A 33 17.66 -4.67 3.30
C LEU A 33 17.51 -3.84 4.59
N ILE A 34 18.22 -2.75 4.75
CA ILE A 34 18.23 -1.97 5.99
C ILE A 34 16.84 -1.40 6.27
N TRP A 35 16.30 -0.63 5.35
CA TRP A 35 15.00 0.01 5.56
C TRP A 35 13.84 -1.00 5.55
N ARG A 36 13.91 -2.02 4.64
CA ARG A 36 12.87 -3.06 4.55
C ARG A 36 12.79 -3.88 5.84
N THR A 37 13.92 -4.23 6.42
CA THR A 37 13.96 -4.94 7.70
C THR A 37 13.45 -4.05 8.84
N ALA A 38 13.81 -2.77 8.85
CA ALA A 38 13.38 -1.84 9.89
C ALA A 38 11.85 -1.69 9.91
N TYR A 39 11.20 -1.40 8.78
CA TYR A 39 9.75 -1.27 8.78
C TYR A 39 9.04 -2.61 9.01
N ASN A 40 9.62 -3.72 8.55
CA ASN A 40 9.04 -5.04 8.80
C ASN A 40 9.09 -5.43 10.28
N SER A 41 10.15 -5.04 10.98
CA SER A 41 10.23 -5.17 12.44
C SER A 41 9.15 -4.33 13.12
N ALA A 42 9.00 -3.08 12.73
CA ALA A 42 7.93 -2.21 13.25
C ALA A 42 6.53 -2.79 13.04
N LEU A 43 6.28 -3.44 11.89
CA LEU A 43 5.00 -4.14 11.65
C LEU A 43 4.73 -5.26 12.66
N SER A 44 5.80 -5.93 13.13
CA SER A 44 5.67 -6.96 14.18
C SER A 44 5.19 -6.34 15.51
N ASP A 45 5.71 -5.17 15.86
CA ASP A 45 5.28 -4.45 17.07
C ASP A 45 3.83 -3.95 16.96
N TYR A 46 3.42 -3.47 15.79
CA TYR A 46 2.05 -3.04 15.53
C TYR A 46 1.01 -4.17 15.65
N GLN A 47 1.41 -5.44 15.56
CA GLN A 47 0.47 -6.55 15.74
C GLN A 47 -0.22 -6.51 17.12
N LYS A 48 0.43 -5.98 18.15
CA LYS A 48 -0.16 -5.81 19.50
C LYS A 48 -1.35 -4.85 19.47
N LEU A 49 -1.27 -3.80 18.63
CA LEU A 49 -2.36 -2.85 18.41
C LEU A 49 -3.45 -3.47 17.51
N PHE A 50 -3.07 -4.06 16.39
CA PHE A 50 -4.02 -4.58 15.40
C PHE A 50 -4.86 -5.74 15.93
N LYS A 51 -4.35 -6.53 16.89
CA LYS A 51 -5.13 -7.58 17.60
C LYS A 51 -6.28 -7.02 18.44
N LYS A 52 -6.30 -5.72 18.74
CA LYS A 52 -7.39 -5.07 19.49
C LYS A 52 -8.52 -4.56 18.61
N PHE A 53 -8.43 -4.74 17.30
CA PHE A 53 -9.50 -4.34 16.39
C PHE A 53 -10.65 -5.34 16.44
N ASP A 54 -11.86 -4.84 16.69
CA ASP A 54 -13.07 -5.65 16.66
C ASP A 54 -13.47 -5.99 15.22
N TYR A 55 -13.15 -5.07 14.27
CA TYR A 55 -13.56 -5.18 12.89
C TYR A 55 -12.53 -4.56 11.94
N PHE A 56 -12.22 -5.26 10.87
CA PHE A 56 -11.23 -4.82 9.89
C PHE A 56 -11.80 -4.80 8.48
N ILE A 57 -11.82 -3.62 7.87
CA ILE A 57 -12.22 -3.38 6.48
C ILE A 57 -10.98 -3.13 5.66
N PHE A 58 -10.81 -3.88 4.58
CA PHE A 58 -9.71 -3.68 3.64
C PHE A 58 -10.21 -3.19 2.29
N ILE A 59 -9.68 -2.05 1.83
CA ILE A 59 -9.94 -1.49 0.51
C ILE A 59 -8.80 -1.89 -0.42
N LYS A 60 -9.12 -2.74 -1.41
CA LYS A 60 -8.16 -3.30 -2.34
C LYS A 60 -8.19 -2.57 -3.68
N PHE A 61 -7.04 -2.05 -4.10
CA PHE A 61 -6.85 -1.52 -5.45
C PHE A 61 -6.79 -2.65 -6.49
N PRO A 62 -7.24 -2.43 -7.74
CA PRO A 62 -7.27 -3.46 -8.77
C PRO A 62 -5.87 -3.79 -9.31
N ASN A 63 -5.06 -2.77 -9.55
CA ASN A 63 -3.69 -2.89 -10.04
C ASN A 63 -2.83 -1.73 -9.53
N TRP A 64 -1.53 -1.97 -9.34
CA TRP A 64 -0.58 -0.97 -8.85
C TRP A 64 -0.41 0.24 -9.78
N GLU A 65 -0.46 0.03 -11.08
CA GLU A 65 -0.34 1.10 -12.07
C GLU A 65 -1.42 2.19 -11.90
N PHE A 66 -2.64 1.81 -11.55
CA PHE A 66 -3.72 2.77 -11.28
C PHE A 66 -3.47 3.62 -10.04
N VAL A 67 -2.78 3.09 -9.03
CA VAL A 67 -2.44 3.84 -7.81
C VAL A 67 -1.57 5.06 -8.15
N ILE A 68 -0.65 4.92 -9.11
CA ILE A 68 0.18 6.03 -9.59
C ILE A 68 -0.67 7.11 -10.25
N ASP A 69 -1.58 6.71 -11.14
CA ASP A 69 -2.45 7.64 -11.85
C ASP A 69 -3.42 8.35 -10.89
N TRP A 70 -3.96 7.62 -9.91
CA TRP A 70 -4.82 8.18 -8.88
C TRP A 70 -4.09 9.21 -8.02
N LYS A 71 -2.86 8.89 -7.58
CA LYS A 71 -2.05 9.84 -6.82
C LYS A 71 -1.70 11.06 -7.64
N TYR A 72 -1.37 10.89 -8.91
CA TYR A 72 -1.08 12.00 -9.81
C TYR A 72 -2.30 12.91 -9.98
N LYS A 73 -3.48 12.35 -10.25
CA LYS A 73 -4.74 13.10 -10.35
C LYS A 73 -5.03 13.88 -9.06
N GLN A 74 -4.92 13.24 -7.91
CA GLN A 74 -5.09 13.89 -6.61
C GLN A 74 -4.16 15.10 -6.44
N GLU A 75 -2.90 14.99 -6.82
CA GLU A 75 -1.94 16.10 -6.71
C GLU A 75 -2.22 17.22 -7.71
N LEU A 76 -2.72 16.90 -8.89
CA LEU A 76 -3.15 17.92 -9.85
C LEU A 76 -4.36 18.71 -9.31
N ASP A 77 -5.36 18.01 -8.78
CA ASP A 77 -6.57 18.61 -8.22
C ASP A 77 -6.23 19.50 -7.01
N LEU A 78 -5.39 19.01 -6.08
CA LEU A 78 -4.95 19.78 -4.91
C LEU A 78 -4.18 21.05 -5.28
N ARG A 79 -3.44 21.04 -6.38
CA ARG A 79 -2.64 22.18 -6.84
C ARG A 79 -3.39 23.07 -7.84
N SER A 80 -4.61 22.67 -8.23
CA SER A 80 -5.39 23.36 -9.28
C SER A 80 -4.64 23.52 -10.60
N ILE A 81 -3.86 22.50 -11.01
CA ILE A 81 -3.09 22.48 -12.26
C ILE A 81 -3.57 21.37 -13.18
N LYS A 82 -3.54 21.62 -14.50
CA LYS A 82 -4.04 20.65 -15.50
C LYS A 82 -3.06 19.50 -15.77
N SER A 83 -1.77 19.77 -15.79
CA SER A 83 -0.73 18.78 -16.11
C SER A 83 0.64 19.22 -15.63
N ASN A 84 1.48 18.26 -15.18
CA ASN A 84 2.86 18.52 -14.81
C ASN A 84 3.70 17.25 -14.90
N ILE A 85 4.46 17.09 -15.99
CA ILE A 85 5.29 15.91 -16.25
C ILE A 85 6.40 15.71 -15.19
N ARG A 86 6.98 16.80 -14.68
CA ARG A 86 8.00 16.74 -13.63
C ARG A 86 7.40 16.21 -12.31
N LEU A 87 6.19 16.66 -11.97
CA LEU A 87 5.45 16.16 -10.82
C LEU A 87 5.14 14.68 -10.98
N LYS A 88 4.65 14.25 -12.15
CA LYS A 88 4.36 12.81 -12.41
C LYS A 88 5.60 11.96 -12.19
N LYS A 89 6.76 12.35 -12.72
CA LYS A 89 8.04 11.63 -12.53
C LYS A 89 8.45 11.56 -11.05
N LYS A 90 8.32 12.65 -10.29
CA LYS A 90 8.60 12.66 -8.85
C LYS A 90 7.68 11.71 -8.08
N LEU A 91 6.39 11.71 -8.39
CA LEU A 91 5.42 10.82 -7.75
C LEU A 91 5.69 9.35 -8.08
N GLN A 92 6.05 9.03 -9.32
CA GLN A 92 6.44 7.67 -9.71
C GLN A 92 7.62 7.14 -8.89
N GLN A 93 8.61 7.98 -8.57
CA GLN A 93 9.73 7.59 -7.70
C GLN A 93 9.28 7.47 -6.23
N PHE A 94 8.54 8.45 -5.74
CA PHE A 94 8.06 8.49 -4.36
C PHE A 94 7.19 7.28 -4.02
N ILE A 95 6.27 6.89 -4.88
CA ILE A 95 5.32 5.81 -4.62
C ILE A 95 5.99 4.42 -4.54
N LYS A 96 7.21 4.26 -5.08
CA LYS A 96 7.98 3.02 -5.00
C LYS A 96 8.31 2.60 -3.56
N TYR A 97 8.44 3.57 -2.64
CA TYR A 97 8.64 3.29 -1.22
C TYR A 97 7.47 2.50 -0.59
N TYR A 98 6.28 2.72 -1.10
CA TYR A 98 5.04 2.10 -0.60
C TYR A 98 4.68 0.80 -1.31
N GLN A 99 5.29 0.54 -2.47
CA GLN A 99 4.87 -0.51 -3.39
C GLN A 99 4.92 -1.91 -2.79
N LYS A 100 6.01 -2.27 -2.11
CA LYS A 100 6.19 -3.62 -1.57
C LYS A 100 5.12 -3.95 -0.54
N LEU A 101 4.95 -3.10 0.46
CA LEU A 101 3.97 -3.33 1.52
C LEU A 101 2.54 -3.30 0.98
N SER A 102 2.22 -2.38 0.07
CA SER A 102 0.90 -2.33 -0.56
C SER A 102 0.58 -3.60 -1.36
N LYS A 103 1.54 -4.11 -2.14
CA LYS A 103 1.37 -5.38 -2.86
C LYS A 103 1.24 -6.56 -1.90
N TRP A 104 2.05 -6.60 -0.84
CA TRP A 104 1.94 -7.61 0.21
C TRP A 104 0.55 -7.62 0.86
N MET A 105 0.05 -6.46 1.27
CA MET A 105 -1.30 -6.32 1.81
C MET A 105 -2.37 -6.76 0.80
N SER A 106 -2.24 -6.37 -0.46
CA SER A 106 -3.18 -6.77 -1.51
C SER A 106 -3.25 -8.29 -1.72
N LEU A 107 -2.15 -9.00 -1.46
CA LEU A 107 -2.08 -10.46 -1.54
C LEU A 107 -2.63 -11.15 -0.27
N THR A 108 -2.28 -10.64 0.90
CA THR A 108 -2.48 -11.36 2.16
C THR A 108 -3.72 -10.90 2.95
N THR A 109 -4.00 -9.60 2.98
CA THR A 109 -5.09 -9.03 3.79
C THR A 109 -6.47 -9.57 3.42
N PRO A 110 -6.77 -9.89 2.15
CA PRO A 110 -8.04 -10.52 1.80
C PRO A 110 -8.36 -11.82 2.55
N SER A 111 -7.36 -12.51 3.08
CA SER A 111 -7.58 -13.76 3.82
C SER A 111 -8.03 -13.57 5.28
N TYR A 112 -7.84 -12.39 5.87
CA TYR A 112 -8.11 -12.14 7.29
C TYR A 112 -8.88 -10.85 7.60
N CYS A 113 -9.27 -10.05 6.60
CA CYS A 113 -10.17 -8.92 6.83
C CYS A 113 -11.63 -9.41 6.98
N ASN A 114 -12.44 -8.67 7.74
CA ASN A 114 -13.87 -8.94 7.89
C ASN A 114 -14.66 -8.49 6.66
N VAL A 115 -14.28 -7.37 6.06
CA VAL A 115 -14.86 -6.86 4.82
C VAL A 115 -13.76 -6.55 3.82
N LEU A 116 -13.93 -7.04 2.60
CA LEU A 116 -13.10 -6.71 1.46
C LEU A 116 -13.89 -5.84 0.48
N ILE A 117 -13.43 -4.62 0.28
CA ILE A 117 -13.93 -3.70 -0.74
C ILE A 117 -12.94 -3.67 -1.90
N THR A 118 -13.34 -4.13 -3.08
CA THR A 118 -12.50 -4.03 -4.27
C THR A 118 -12.92 -2.82 -5.10
N LEU A 119 -11.95 -2.05 -5.54
CA LEU A 119 -12.16 -0.90 -6.40
C LEU A 119 -11.96 -1.25 -7.88
N ASP A 120 -12.54 -0.46 -8.76
CA ASP A 120 -12.22 -0.44 -10.18
C ASP A 120 -11.12 0.63 -10.48
N ARG A 121 -10.77 0.78 -11.77
CA ARG A 121 -9.78 1.77 -12.23
C ARG A 121 -10.18 3.23 -11.96
N ASN A 122 -11.46 3.50 -11.77
CA ASN A 122 -12.01 4.84 -11.53
C ASN A 122 -12.19 5.14 -10.04
N GLN A 123 -11.66 4.28 -9.15
CA GLN A 123 -11.85 4.33 -7.69
C GLN A 123 -13.30 4.08 -7.25
N SER A 124 -14.16 3.58 -8.12
CA SER A 124 -15.51 3.19 -7.76
C SER A 124 -15.52 1.81 -7.12
N ILE A 125 -16.48 1.56 -6.22
CA ILE A 125 -16.65 0.25 -5.59
C ILE A 125 -17.12 -0.75 -6.65
N LYS A 126 -16.29 -1.75 -6.93
CA LYS A 126 -16.63 -2.85 -7.84
C LYS A 126 -17.35 -3.98 -7.11
N LYS A 127 -16.93 -4.30 -5.89
CA LYS A 127 -17.49 -5.40 -5.10
C LYS A 127 -17.22 -5.20 -3.62
N ILE A 128 -18.19 -5.55 -2.79
CA ILE A 128 -18.04 -5.70 -1.33
C ILE A 128 -18.24 -7.17 -1.00
N THR A 129 -17.33 -7.74 -0.21
CA THR A 129 -17.41 -9.12 0.25
C THR A 129 -17.28 -9.14 1.78
N TYR A 130 -18.27 -9.70 2.45
CA TYR A 130 -18.29 -9.94 3.90
C TYR A 130 -17.75 -11.35 4.17
N LYS A 131 -17.04 -11.52 5.28
CA LYS A 131 -16.43 -12.80 5.71
C LYS A 131 -16.76 -13.11 7.15
#